data_c4e17efd1da00ec429b32f8fa7ac53e9
#
_entry.id   c4e17efd1da00ec429b32f8fa7ac53e9
#
_cell.length_a   1.000
_cell.length_b   1.000
_cell.length_c   1.000
_cell.angle_alpha   90.00
_cell.angle_beta   90.00
_cell.angle_gamma   90.00
#
_symmetry.space_group_name_H-M   'P 1'
#
loop_
_entity.id
_entity.type
_entity.pdbx_description
1 polymer ?
#
loop_
_entity_poly.entity_id
_entity_poly.type
_entity_poly.pdbx_seq_one_letter_code
_entity_poly.pdbx_strand_id
1 'polypeptide(L)'
;MINLLDNLNVETISYMFDQTMEDFLQIDDRIFISSRGTYINRGLIDHVDHNKAKNALLEISLKLQLGSELGTDIKPFIVFAKGFNSKPDSPIMVDFPREMIHIDVNNRVTHFSLNSDNFSTQNTDEDNVFLYPHSIKIISEESREIFCDKVNKATKKIANTELEKVVLARQIKMKADVSFDPRLIVSELIDSQPESYIFSINSFVGATPELLIEKFSRTISLLPMAGTRKRHARIDDDDNDVANLQTNSKDLSEHAFLIENILSKLSTIAYDIAASSTPRVIRLPHVSHLTTPISASVSNDVDLLKLVNLLHPTPAVGGTPLDLALDTIRELENFDREIYGAPIGWFDADGDGQCAIALRCAKLTENVATLFAGVGIVSGSDPKEEFDETQAKFGPMRDALLNIVH
;
A
#
# COMPACT_ATOMS: atom_id res chain seq x y z
N MET A 1 15.27 12.71 27.50
CA MET A 1 14.33 11.96 26.64
C MET A 1 12.99 11.94 27.37
N ILE A 2 12.02 12.68 26.89
CA ILE A 2 10.66 12.66 27.46
C ILE A 2 10.13 11.28 27.13
N ASN A 3 9.69 10.53 28.12
CA ASN A 3 9.07 9.23 27.91
C ASN A 3 7.74 9.49 27.19
N LEU A 4 7.52 8.86 26.03
CA LEU A 4 6.36 9.11 25.16
C LEU A 4 5.02 8.95 25.90
N LEU A 5 5.02 8.14 26.97
CA LEU A 5 3.83 7.75 27.74
C LEU A 5 3.79 8.33 29.15
N ASP A 6 4.70 9.27 29.51
CA ASP A 6 4.64 9.91 30.81
C ASP A 6 3.32 10.67 30.95
N ASN A 7 2.50 10.28 31.93
CA ASN A 7 1.17 10.85 32.24
C ASN A 7 0.06 10.58 31.20
N LEU A 8 0.20 9.59 30.29
CA LEU A 8 -0.90 9.19 29.45
C LEU A 8 -1.83 8.19 30.15
N ASN A 9 -3.11 8.51 30.19
CA ASN A 9 -4.18 7.59 30.52
C ASN A 9 -4.59 6.82 29.26
N VAL A 10 -4.77 5.51 29.37
CA VAL A 10 -5.21 4.66 28.26
C VAL A 10 -6.64 4.20 28.55
N GLU A 11 -7.54 4.53 27.68
CA GLU A 11 -8.94 4.09 27.72
C GLU A 11 -9.22 3.17 26.56
N THR A 12 -10.07 2.17 26.75
CA THR A 12 -10.54 1.29 25.68
C THR A 12 -12.03 1.14 25.76
N ILE A 13 -12.71 1.36 24.64
CA ILE A 13 -14.15 1.12 24.50
C ILE A 13 -14.40 0.18 23.32
N SER A 14 -15.50 -0.57 23.39
CA SER A 14 -15.95 -1.40 22.27
C SER A 14 -17.44 -1.21 22.06
N TYR A 15 -17.86 -1.06 20.79
CA TYR A 15 -19.25 -0.87 20.37
C TYR A 15 -19.47 -1.42 18.97
N MET A 16 -20.73 -1.42 18.48
CA MET A 16 -21.05 -1.80 17.11
C MET A 16 -20.98 -0.59 16.19
N PHE A 17 -20.37 -0.77 15.01
CA PHE A 17 -20.32 0.24 13.97
C PHE A 17 -21.66 0.28 13.25
N ASP A 18 -22.34 1.44 13.24
CA ASP A 18 -23.71 1.64 12.77
C ASP A 18 -23.89 2.87 11.86
N GLN A 19 -22.80 3.44 11.37
CA GLN A 19 -22.80 4.63 10.50
C GLN A 19 -22.05 4.37 9.19
N THR A 20 -22.09 5.33 8.25
CA THR A 20 -21.28 5.21 7.03
C THR A 20 -19.80 5.44 7.32
N MET A 21 -18.93 4.89 6.49
CA MET A 21 -17.48 5.06 6.68
C MET A 21 -17.08 6.53 6.48
N GLU A 22 -17.65 7.22 5.49
CA GLU A 22 -17.35 8.63 5.24
C GLU A 22 -17.74 9.54 6.40
N ASP A 23 -18.88 9.29 7.07
CA ASP A 23 -19.32 10.06 8.23
C ASP A 23 -18.45 9.79 9.47
N PHE A 24 -17.83 8.61 9.53
CA PHE A 24 -16.99 8.20 10.66
C PHE A 24 -15.57 8.75 10.55
N LEU A 25 -15.01 8.82 9.34
CA LEU A 25 -13.63 9.22 9.11
C LEU A 25 -13.41 10.71 9.32
N GLN A 26 -12.20 11.08 9.72
CA GLN A 26 -11.71 12.46 9.74
C GLN A 26 -10.70 12.67 8.59
N ILE A 27 -10.55 13.91 8.14
CA ILE A 27 -9.69 14.26 6.97
C ILE A 27 -8.25 13.79 7.15
N ASP A 28 -7.72 13.88 8.37
CA ASP A 28 -6.32 13.56 8.70
C ASP A 28 -6.14 12.11 9.19
N ASP A 29 -7.18 11.29 9.18
CA ASP A 29 -7.08 9.89 9.58
C ASP A 29 -6.08 9.12 8.68
N ARG A 30 -5.21 8.33 9.30
CA ARG A 30 -4.40 7.33 8.61
C ARG A 30 -5.13 6.01 8.61
N ILE A 31 -5.43 5.51 7.43
CA ILE A 31 -6.35 4.41 7.24
C ILE A 31 -5.65 3.28 6.50
N PHE A 32 -5.88 2.04 6.96
CA PHE A 32 -5.56 0.83 6.23
C PHE A 32 -6.70 -0.17 6.36
N ILE A 33 -7.31 -0.55 5.25
CA ILE A 33 -8.44 -1.50 5.18
C ILE A 33 -7.99 -2.77 4.46
N SER A 34 -8.35 -3.91 5.01
CA SER A 34 -8.05 -5.23 4.48
C SER A 34 -9.19 -6.21 4.77
N SER A 35 -9.06 -7.44 4.30
CA SER A 35 -9.99 -8.54 4.66
C SER A 35 -10.01 -8.88 6.16
N ARG A 36 -9.10 -8.33 6.96
CA ARG A 36 -9.06 -8.51 8.43
C ARG A 36 -9.75 -7.41 9.19
N GLY A 37 -10.11 -6.31 8.55
CA GLY A 37 -10.79 -5.17 9.15
C GLY A 37 -10.18 -3.84 8.73
N THR A 38 -10.70 -2.78 9.35
CA THR A 38 -10.28 -1.39 9.14
C THR A 38 -9.44 -0.93 10.33
N TYR A 39 -8.26 -0.39 10.04
CA TYR A 39 -7.29 0.13 11.01
C TYR A 39 -7.15 1.63 10.79
N ILE A 40 -7.48 2.42 11.82
CA ILE A 40 -7.47 3.89 11.76
C ILE A 40 -6.59 4.43 12.89
N ASN A 41 -5.65 5.30 12.54
CA ASN A 41 -4.92 6.12 13.50
C ASN A 41 -5.35 7.58 13.34
N ARG A 42 -5.75 8.19 14.45
CA ARG A 42 -6.30 9.56 14.51
C ARG A 42 -5.48 10.42 15.46
N GLY A 43 -5.27 11.67 15.05
CA GLY A 43 -4.47 12.63 15.82
C GLY A 43 -3.00 12.25 15.92
N LEU A 44 -2.14 13.21 16.23
CA LEU A 44 -0.69 13.01 16.37
C LEU A 44 -0.26 13.33 17.79
N ILE A 45 0.50 12.42 18.43
CA ILE A 45 1.23 12.69 19.68
C ILE A 45 2.67 13.06 19.36
N ASP A 46 3.38 12.23 18.57
CA ASP A 46 4.80 12.44 18.25
C ASP A 46 5.18 11.74 16.94
N HIS A 47 6.28 12.17 16.35
CA HIS A 47 6.90 11.54 15.19
C HIS A 47 8.14 10.78 15.62
N VAL A 48 8.11 9.46 15.60
CA VAL A 48 9.13 8.61 16.19
C VAL A 48 9.60 7.51 15.24
N ASP A 49 10.78 6.94 15.53
CA ASP A 49 11.18 5.71 14.86
C ASP A 49 10.33 4.51 15.35
N HIS A 50 10.20 3.50 14.48
CA HIS A 50 9.33 2.35 14.72
C HIS A 50 9.70 1.54 15.98
N ASN A 51 10.97 1.52 16.41
CA ASN A 51 11.37 0.80 17.62
C ASN A 51 10.83 1.50 18.89
N LYS A 52 10.87 2.85 18.91
CA LYS A 52 10.25 3.62 19.98
C LYS A 52 8.74 3.44 19.98
N ALA A 53 8.12 3.48 18.81
CA ALA A 53 6.69 3.24 18.65
C ALA A 53 6.29 1.85 19.18
N LYS A 54 7.02 0.81 18.80
CA LYS A 54 6.78 -0.57 19.28
C LYS A 54 6.90 -0.70 20.80
N ASN A 55 7.92 -0.09 21.40
CA ASN A 55 8.08 -0.09 22.85
C ASN A 55 6.90 0.62 23.56
N ALA A 56 6.45 1.74 23.00
CA ALA A 56 5.28 2.44 23.53
C ALA A 56 3.99 1.59 23.42
N LEU A 57 3.78 0.90 22.28
CA LEU A 57 2.66 -0.04 22.12
C LEU A 57 2.71 -1.19 23.14
N LEU A 58 3.91 -1.72 23.43
CA LEU A 58 4.09 -2.75 24.46
C LEU A 58 3.68 -2.24 25.85
N GLU A 59 4.10 -1.03 26.23
CA GLU A 59 3.72 -0.43 27.51
C GLU A 59 2.20 -0.19 27.60
N ILE A 60 1.56 0.27 26.51
CA ILE A 60 0.11 0.43 26.44
C ILE A 60 -0.58 -0.92 26.62
N SER A 61 -0.12 -1.95 25.91
CA SER A 61 -0.67 -3.31 25.99
C SER A 61 -0.56 -3.87 27.42
N LEU A 62 0.57 -3.65 28.12
CA LEU A 62 0.74 -4.06 29.50
C LEU A 62 -0.19 -3.29 30.45
N LYS A 63 -0.36 -1.98 30.28
CA LYS A 63 -1.32 -1.18 31.07
C LYS A 63 -2.74 -1.70 30.90
N LEU A 64 -3.16 -2.03 29.66
CA LEU A 64 -4.48 -2.58 29.37
C LEU A 64 -4.71 -3.97 29.97
N GLN A 65 -3.72 -4.86 29.94
CA GLN A 65 -3.81 -6.19 30.56
C GLN A 65 -3.97 -6.14 32.09
N LEU A 66 -3.40 -5.11 32.71
CA LEU A 66 -3.52 -4.91 34.16
C LEU A 66 -4.86 -4.27 34.58
N GLY A 67 -5.61 -3.69 33.66
CA GLY A 67 -6.81 -2.88 33.93
C GLY A 67 -8.14 -3.43 33.41
N SER A 68 -8.19 -4.47 32.58
CA SER A 68 -9.46 -4.85 31.94
C SER A 68 -9.67 -6.34 31.71
N GLU A 69 -10.93 -6.77 31.91
CA GLU A 69 -11.51 -8.02 31.42
C GLU A 69 -11.88 -7.94 29.91
N LEU A 70 -11.19 -7.11 29.10
CA LEU A 70 -11.51 -6.91 27.70
C LEU A 70 -11.07 -8.11 26.88
N GLY A 71 -12.01 -8.99 26.56
CA GLY A 71 -11.87 -10.11 25.63
C GLY A 71 -11.75 -9.65 24.16
N THR A 72 -10.86 -8.72 23.87
CA THR A 72 -10.55 -8.31 22.49
C THR A 72 -9.21 -8.91 22.09
N ASP A 73 -9.20 -9.65 20.96
CA ASP A 73 -7.98 -10.21 20.38
C ASP A 73 -7.09 -9.14 19.71
N ILE A 74 -7.62 -7.91 19.58
CA ILE A 74 -6.89 -6.80 18.93
C ILE A 74 -6.01 -6.06 19.93
N LYS A 75 -4.79 -5.76 19.53
CA LYS A 75 -3.80 -5.00 20.30
C LYS A 75 -3.66 -3.58 19.74
N PRO A 76 -3.17 -2.62 20.53
CA PRO A 76 -2.80 -1.30 20.04
C PRO A 76 -1.85 -1.40 18.84
N PHE A 77 -2.06 -0.58 17.82
CA PHE A 77 -1.39 -0.67 16.51
C PHE A 77 -1.05 0.70 15.93
N ILE A 78 -0.16 0.71 14.95
CA ILE A 78 0.19 1.90 14.16
C ILE A 78 0.03 1.61 12.68
N VAL A 79 -0.68 2.50 11.97
CA VAL A 79 -0.72 2.56 10.52
C VAL A 79 0.50 3.33 10.03
N PHE A 80 1.24 2.78 9.08
CA PHE A 80 2.50 3.33 8.61
C PHE A 80 2.63 3.35 7.08
N ALA A 81 3.52 4.23 6.60
CA ALA A 81 4.06 4.18 5.24
C ALA A 81 5.57 4.42 5.29
N LYS A 82 6.30 3.73 4.41
CA LYS A 82 7.73 3.98 4.18
C LYS A 82 7.90 4.63 2.81
N GLY A 83 8.80 5.61 2.65
CA GLY A 83 9.08 6.21 1.34
C GLY A 83 9.79 5.22 0.40
N PHE A 84 9.48 5.26 -0.91
CA PHE A 84 10.09 4.39 -1.92
C PHE A 84 11.62 4.48 -1.94
N ASN A 85 12.17 5.69 -1.87
CA ASN A 85 13.61 5.96 -1.90
C ASN A 85 14.31 5.81 -0.54
N SER A 86 13.61 5.36 0.51
CA SER A 86 14.23 5.15 1.83
C SER A 86 15.24 4.00 1.77
N LYS A 87 16.42 4.20 2.38
CA LYS A 87 17.44 3.15 2.45
C LYS A 87 16.88 1.92 3.19
N PRO A 88 17.25 0.69 2.78
CA PRO A 88 16.76 -0.54 3.43
C PRO A 88 16.96 -0.56 4.96
N ASP A 89 18.11 -0.10 5.44
CA ASP A 89 18.48 -0.12 6.87
C ASP A 89 18.03 1.14 7.64
N SER A 90 17.36 2.09 6.97
CA SER A 90 16.86 3.29 7.66
C SER A 90 15.69 2.95 8.56
N PRO A 91 15.63 3.48 9.80
CA PRO A 91 14.44 3.35 10.62
C PRO A 91 13.19 3.85 9.88
N ILE A 92 12.10 3.12 10.00
CA ILE A 92 10.81 3.58 9.51
C ILE A 92 10.29 4.61 10.52
N MET A 93 10.13 5.85 10.05
CA MET A 93 9.52 6.90 10.87
C MET A 93 8.01 6.76 10.80
N VAL A 94 7.37 6.83 11.94
CA VAL A 94 5.91 6.69 12.09
C VAL A 94 5.34 7.81 12.94
N ASP A 95 4.10 8.15 12.65
CA ASP A 95 3.33 9.08 13.46
C ASP A 95 2.63 8.29 14.57
N PHE A 96 3.00 8.55 15.82
CA PHE A 96 2.40 7.91 16.99
C PHE A 96 1.04 8.57 17.26
N PRO A 97 -0.08 7.82 17.12
CA PRO A 97 -1.41 8.40 17.15
C PRO A 97 -1.90 8.68 18.57
N ARG A 98 -2.92 9.55 18.67
CA ARG A 98 -3.69 9.74 19.88
C ARG A 98 -4.76 8.67 20.06
N GLU A 99 -5.34 8.25 18.94
CA GLU A 99 -6.41 7.25 18.91
C GLU A 99 -6.06 6.15 17.91
N MET A 100 -6.36 4.91 18.29
CA MET A 100 -6.25 3.74 17.43
C MET A 100 -7.61 3.06 17.40
N ILE A 101 -8.21 2.97 16.21
CA ILE A 101 -9.57 2.48 16.05
C ILE A 101 -9.51 1.30 15.08
N HIS A 102 -10.00 0.14 15.53
CA HIS A 102 -10.14 -1.05 14.71
C HIS A 102 -11.62 -1.41 14.55
N ILE A 103 -12.04 -1.62 13.32
CA ILE A 103 -13.38 -2.14 12.99
C ILE A 103 -13.18 -3.53 12.40
N ASP A 104 -13.67 -4.56 13.08
CA ASP A 104 -13.54 -5.94 12.61
C ASP A 104 -14.54 -6.27 11.47
N VAL A 105 -14.40 -7.45 10.90
CA VAL A 105 -15.27 -7.96 9.81
C VAL A 105 -16.74 -8.14 10.23
N ASN A 106 -17.06 -8.08 11.53
CA ASN A 106 -18.40 -8.16 12.06
C ASN A 106 -18.93 -6.78 12.50
N ASN A 107 -18.28 -5.70 12.07
CA ASN A 107 -18.60 -4.32 12.44
C ASN A 107 -18.47 -4.03 13.94
N ARG A 108 -17.62 -4.76 14.67
CA ARG A 108 -17.28 -4.42 16.05
C ARG A 108 -16.10 -3.44 16.05
N VAL A 109 -16.29 -2.31 16.70
CA VAL A 109 -15.26 -1.30 16.92
C VAL A 109 -14.51 -1.60 18.23
N THR A 110 -13.19 -1.54 18.17
CA THR A 110 -12.30 -1.44 19.34
C THR A 110 -11.54 -0.14 19.24
N HIS A 111 -11.71 0.73 20.20
CA HIS A 111 -11.14 2.07 20.20
C HIS A 111 -10.23 2.24 21.41
N PHE A 112 -8.95 2.48 21.17
CA PHE A 112 -7.93 2.84 22.16
C PHE A 112 -7.72 4.35 22.13
N SER A 113 -7.94 5.03 23.24
CA SER A 113 -7.73 6.47 23.39
C SER A 113 -6.62 6.76 24.38
N LEU A 114 -5.68 7.61 23.99
CA LEU A 114 -4.54 8.04 24.79
C LEU A 114 -4.77 9.48 25.24
N ASN A 115 -5.29 9.65 26.45
CA ASN A 115 -5.60 10.95 27.02
C ASN A 115 -4.50 11.39 28.00
N SER A 116 -4.04 12.65 27.88
CA SER A 116 -3.28 13.32 28.93
C SER A 116 -4.09 14.51 29.45
N ASP A 117 -3.90 14.87 30.71
CA ASP A 117 -4.55 16.04 31.32
C ASP A 117 -4.26 17.38 30.59
N ASN A 118 -3.31 17.35 29.63
CA ASN A 118 -2.88 18.51 28.84
C ASN A 118 -3.51 18.58 27.42
N PHE A 119 -4.33 17.59 27.01
CA PHE A 119 -4.97 17.61 25.71
C PHE A 119 -6.46 17.87 25.84
N SER A 120 -6.91 19.06 25.47
CA SER A 120 -8.33 19.34 25.29
C SER A 120 -8.84 18.55 24.09
N THR A 121 -9.88 17.75 24.27
CA THR A 121 -10.68 17.19 23.19
C THR A 121 -11.36 18.34 22.46
N GLN A 122 -10.75 18.85 21.41
CA GLN A 122 -11.48 19.65 20.43
C GLN A 122 -12.24 18.68 19.52
N ASN A 123 -13.43 18.28 19.93
CA ASN A 123 -14.45 17.85 18.99
C ASN A 123 -14.89 19.13 18.23
N THR A 124 -14.35 19.35 17.08
CA THR A 124 -14.91 20.35 16.17
C THR A 124 -15.98 19.66 15.33
N ASP A 125 -17.24 19.88 15.70
CA ASP A 125 -18.40 19.54 14.85
C ASP A 125 -18.39 20.25 13.48
N GLU A 126 -17.35 21.03 13.19
CA GLU A 126 -17.20 21.79 11.94
C GLU A 126 -16.64 20.95 10.77
N ASP A 127 -16.09 19.74 11.02
CA ASP A 127 -15.40 18.93 10.00
C ASP A 127 -16.33 18.00 9.19
N ASN A 128 -17.64 18.04 9.38
CA ASN A 128 -18.61 17.14 8.74
C ASN A 128 -19.26 17.68 7.47
N VAL A 129 -18.75 18.77 6.89
CA VAL A 129 -19.25 19.25 5.60
C VAL A 129 -18.44 18.64 4.46
N PHE A 130 -19.06 17.73 3.71
CA PHE A 130 -18.47 17.17 2.50
C PHE A 130 -18.62 18.14 1.33
N LEU A 131 -17.51 18.47 0.70
CA LEU A 131 -17.49 19.23 -0.55
C LEU A 131 -17.32 18.28 -1.73
N TYR A 132 -18.39 17.94 -2.39
CA TYR A 132 -18.34 17.12 -3.60
C TYR A 132 -17.90 17.97 -4.81
N PRO A 133 -16.96 17.48 -5.63
CA PRO A 133 -16.59 18.18 -6.87
C PRO A 133 -17.75 18.13 -7.88
N HIS A 134 -17.98 19.23 -8.59
CA HIS A 134 -18.89 19.28 -9.74
C HIS A 134 -18.19 19.02 -11.06
N SER A 135 -16.86 19.13 -11.07
CA SER A 135 -16.06 18.82 -12.27
C SER A 135 -14.64 18.40 -11.91
N ILE A 136 -14.14 17.38 -12.62
CA ILE A 136 -12.75 16.95 -12.55
C ILE A 136 -12.19 16.85 -13.97
N LYS A 137 -11.02 17.43 -14.22
CA LYS A 137 -10.37 17.47 -15.55
C LYS A 137 -8.90 17.06 -15.46
N ILE A 138 -8.43 16.34 -16.47
CA ILE A 138 -6.99 16.09 -16.65
C ILE A 138 -6.32 17.42 -17.03
N ILE A 139 -5.32 17.84 -16.24
CA ILE A 139 -4.55 19.07 -16.47
C ILE A 139 -3.11 18.79 -16.91
N SER A 140 -2.62 17.58 -16.70
CA SER A 140 -1.28 17.15 -17.15
C SER A 140 -1.24 15.63 -17.27
N GLU A 141 -0.64 15.17 -18.36
CA GLU A 141 -0.35 13.76 -18.61
C GLU A 141 0.95 13.66 -19.42
N GLU A 142 1.83 12.72 -19.08
CA GLU A 142 3.00 12.44 -19.90
C GLU A 142 2.56 11.83 -21.24
N SER A 143 3.02 12.43 -22.34
CA SER A 143 2.62 11.96 -23.67
C SER A 143 3.15 10.55 -23.97
N ARG A 144 2.45 9.86 -24.90
CA ARG A 144 2.87 8.52 -25.37
C ARG A 144 4.30 8.54 -25.91
N GLU A 145 4.67 9.58 -26.66
CA GLU A 145 5.98 9.70 -27.30
C GLU A 145 7.10 9.80 -26.27
N ILE A 146 6.89 10.62 -25.21
CA ILE A 146 7.88 10.78 -24.13
C ILE A 146 8.06 9.47 -23.37
N PHE A 147 6.96 8.81 -23.00
CA PHE A 147 7.06 7.53 -22.29
C PHE A 147 7.68 6.43 -23.13
N CYS A 148 7.30 6.31 -24.42
CA CYS A 148 7.91 5.37 -25.36
C CYS A 148 9.43 5.60 -25.51
N ASP A 149 9.90 6.86 -25.51
CA ASP A 149 11.34 7.16 -25.52
C ASP A 149 12.05 6.66 -24.24
N LYS A 150 11.42 6.83 -23.07
CA LYS A 150 11.94 6.28 -21.80
C LYS A 150 12.04 4.75 -21.85
N VAL A 151 11.02 4.06 -22.34
CA VAL A 151 11.03 2.59 -22.53
C VAL A 151 12.16 2.18 -23.47
N ASN A 152 12.35 2.87 -24.61
CA ASN A 152 13.43 2.60 -25.54
C ASN A 152 14.83 2.82 -24.91
N LYS A 153 15.00 3.83 -24.05
CA LYS A 153 16.24 4.05 -23.30
C LYS A 153 16.49 2.93 -22.31
N ALA A 154 15.46 2.48 -21.57
CA ALA A 154 15.54 1.38 -20.63
C ALA A 154 15.90 0.05 -21.33
N THR A 155 15.23 -0.29 -22.43
CA THR A 155 15.54 -1.51 -23.20
C THR A 155 16.95 -1.50 -23.79
N LYS A 156 17.44 -0.35 -24.27
CA LYS A 156 18.85 -0.19 -24.68
C LYS A 156 19.83 -0.39 -23.51
N LYS A 157 19.50 0.11 -22.32
CA LYS A 157 20.33 -0.07 -21.14
C LYS A 157 20.37 -1.52 -20.71
N ILE A 158 19.24 -2.22 -20.73
CA ILE A 158 19.12 -3.67 -20.50
C ILE A 158 20.01 -4.46 -21.49
N ALA A 159 19.99 -4.10 -22.77
CA ALA A 159 20.80 -4.78 -23.79
C ALA A 159 22.32 -4.55 -23.68
N ASN A 160 22.78 -3.50 -22.98
CA ASN A 160 24.19 -3.09 -22.93
C ASN A 160 24.82 -3.13 -21.53
N THR A 161 24.07 -3.52 -20.50
CA THR A 161 24.53 -3.61 -19.11
C THR A 161 24.03 -4.89 -18.44
N GLU A 162 24.31 -5.06 -17.17
CA GLU A 162 23.77 -6.15 -16.34
C GLU A 162 22.35 -5.92 -15.85
N LEU A 163 21.69 -4.80 -16.25
CA LEU A 163 20.30 -4.55 -15.91
C LEU A 163 19.41 -5.55 -16.64
N GLU A 164 18.58 -6.29 -15.92
CA GLU A 164 17.67 -7.30 -16.46
C GLU A 164 16.23 -6.79 -16.53
N LYS A 165 15.84 -5.99 -15.53
CA LYS A 165 14.49 -5.43 -15.39
C LYS A 165 14.54 -4.06 -14.70
N VAL A 166 13.69 -3.14 -15.15
CA VAL A 166 13.40 -1.88 -14.44
C VAL A 166 11.92 -1.56 -14.52
N VAL A 167 11.34 -1.08 -13.42
CA VAL A 167 9.96 -0.58 -13.43
C VAL A 167 9.97 0.92 -13.65
N LEU A 168 9.37 1.38 -14.76
CA LEU A 168 9.21 2.81 -15.05
C LEU A 168 7.79 3.26 -14.79
N ALA A 169 7.66 4.39 -14.11
CA ALA A 169 6.39 5.00 -13.78
C ALA A 169 6.16 6.32 -14.52
N ARG A 170 4.89 6.71 -14.65
CA ARG A 170 4.45 8.01 -15.12
C ARG A 170 3.29 8.54 -14.29
N GLN A 171 2.94 9.80 -14.48
CA GLN A 171 1.91 10.50 -13.73
C GLN A 171 0.82 11.05 -14.63
N ILE A 172 -0.41 11.12 -14.08
CA ILE A 172 -1.51 11.93 -14.60
C ILE A 172 -1.94 12.86 -13.47
N LYS A 173 -2.15 14.17 -13.79
CA LYS A 173 -2.69 15.13 -12.83
C LYS A 173 -4.13 15.47 -13.19
N MET A 174 -5.02 15.33 -12.24
CA MET A 174 -6.42 15.68 -12.35
C MET A 174 -6.74 16.81 -11.39
N LYS A 175 -7.53 17.78 -11.82
CA LYS A 175 -7.93 18.96 -11.02
C LYS A 175 -9.43 19.02 -10.87
N ALA A 176 -9.90 19.17 -9.64
CA ALA A 176 -11.27 19.44 -9.29
C ALA A 176 -11.53 20.95 -9.12
N ASP A 177 -12.79 21.36 -9.07
CA ASP A 177 -13.22 22.72 -8.74
C ASP A 177 -13.18 23.02 -7.24
N VAL A 178 -13.16 21.99 -6.38
CA VAL A 178 -12.99 22.09 -4.93
C VAL A 178 -11.82 21.22 -4.46
N SER A 179 -11.38 21.38 -3.22
CA SER A 179 -10.37 20.50 -2.62
C SER A 179 -10.87 19.05 -2.53
N PHE A 180 -10.00 18.10 -2.82
CA PHE A 180 -10.34 16.68 -2.67
C PHE A 180 -10.46 16.31 -1.19
N ASP A 181 -11.55 15.65 -0.84
CA ASP A 181 -11.76 15.03 0.46
C ASP A 181 -11.39 13.54 0.39
N PRO A 182 -10.34 13.09 1.12
CA PRO A 182 -9.93 11.69 1.08
C PRO A 182 -10.99 10.72 1.59
N ARG A 183 -11.93 11.17 2.45
CA ARG A 183 -13.01 10.34 3.00
C ARG A 183 -13.96 9.86 1.91
N LEU A 184 -14.34 10.76 0.99
CA LEU A 184 -15.20 10.44 -0.16
C LEU A 184 -14.50 9.41 -1.08
N ILE A 185 -13.20 9.59 -1.31
CA ILE A 185 -12.43 8.68 -2.17
C ILE A 185 -12.28 7.31 -1.51
N VAL A 186 -12.02 7.25 -0.19
CA VAL A 186 -11.94 5.99 0.56
C VAL A 186 -13.28 5.25 0.51
N SER A 187 -14.40 5.95 0.73
CA SER A 187 -15.75 5.36 0.65
C SER A 187 -16.02 4.77 -0.73
N GLU A 188 -15.74 5.51 -1.81
CA GLU A 188 -15.87 5.02 -3.18
C GLU A 188 -14.96 3.81 -3.47
N LEU A 189 -13.72 3.80 -2.96
CA LEU A 189 -12.80 2.68 -3.14
C LEU A 189 -13.25 1.43 -2.39
N ILE A 190 -13.90 1.55 -1.23
CA ILE A 190 -14.48 0.41 -0.50
C ILE A 190 -15.52 -0.29 -1.39
N ASP A 191 -16.37 0.47 -2.05
CA ASP A 191 -17.44 -0.07 -2.89
C ASP A 191 -16.92 -0.60 -4.23
N SER A 192 -16.00 0.13 -4.88
CA SER A 192 -15.51 -0.23 -6.22
C SER A 192 -14.36 -1.23 -6.23
N GLN A 193 -13.59 -1.37 -5.12
CA GLN A 193 -12.39 -2.22 -5.03
C GLN A 193 -12.40 -3.12 -3.76
N PRO A 194 -13.46 -3.92 -3.51
CA PRO A 194 -13.66 -4.62 -2.22
C PRO A 194 -12.60 -5.69 -1.91
N GLU A 195 -11.86 -6.16 -2.92
CA GLU A 195 -10.79 -7.17 -2.73
C GLU A 195 -9.40 -6.55 -2.56
N SER A 196 -9.30 -5.22 -2.56
CA SER A 196 -8.03 -4.50 -2.44
C SER A 196 -7.74 -4.07 -1.01
N TYR A 197 -6.48 -3.80 -0.73
CA TYR A 197 -6.04 -3.07 0.47
C TYR A 197 -6.25 -1.57 0.20
N ILE A 198 -7.18 -0.96 0.93
CA ILE A 198 -7.48 0.47 0.77
C ILE A 198 -6.71 1.25 1.82
N PHE A 199 -6.18 2.39 1.44
CA PHE A 199 -5.39 3.22 2.34
C PHE A 199 -5.58 4.71 2.09
N SER A 200 -5.44 5.47 3.15
CA SER A 200 -5.26 6.92 3.14
C SER A 200 -4.18 7.27 4.15
N ILE A 201 -3.06 7.81 3.71
CA ILE A 201 -1.92 8.15 4.57
C ILE A 201 -1.04 9.21 3.91
N ASN A 202 -0.64 10.24 4.66
CA ASN A 202 0.28 11.29 4.21
C ASN A 202 -0.10 11.87 2.84
N SER A 203 -1.37 12.25 2.69
CA SER A 203 -1.97 12.76 1.44
C SER A 203 -2.03 11.76 0.28
N PHE A 204 -1.66 10.50 0.46
CA PHE A 204 -1.88 9.44 -0.53
C PHE A 204 -3.13 8.66 -0.20
N VAL A 205 -3.93 8.40 -1.23
CA VAL A 205 -5.12 7.54 -1.16
C VAL A 205 -5.10 6.54 -2.30
N GLY A 206 -5.52 5.30 -2.04
CA GLY A 206 -5.51 4.27 -3.08
C GLY A 206 -6.09 2.93 -2.66
N ALA A 207 -6.18 2.02 -3.64
CA ALA A 207 -6.63 0.65 -3.47
C ALA A 207 -5.67 -0.31 -4.18
N THR A 208 -4.80 -0.95 -3.43
CA THR A 208 -3.77 -1.85 -3.97
C THR A 208 -4.14 -3.32 -3.81
N PRO A 209 -3.96 -4.15 -4.84
CA PRO A 209 -4.17 -5.59 -4.71
C PRO A 209 -2.95 -6.33 -4.14
N GLU A 210 -1.78 -5.68 -4.04
CA GLU A 210 -0.50 -6.35 -3.80
C GLU A 210 -0.13 -6.38 -2.33
N LEU A 211 -0.30 -7.54 -1.69
CA LEU A 211 0.24 -7.84 -0.37
C LEU A 211 1.75 -8.10 -0.48
N LEU A 212 2.55 -7.23 0.11
CA LEU A 212 3.98 -7.48 0.26
C LEU A 212 4.23 -8.61 1.25
N ILE A 213 3.68 -8.49 2.45
CA ILE A 213 3.81 -9.48 3.52
C ILE A 213 2.78 -9.26 4.62
N GLU A 214 2.33 -10.37 5.18
CA GLU A 214 1.53 -10.45 6.39
C GLU A 214 2.30 -11.31 7.41
N LYS A 215 2.27 -10.92 8.68
CA LYS A 215 2.86 -11.69 9.77
C LYS A 215 1.88 -11.75 10.94
N PHE A 216 1.63 -12.98 11.42
CA PHE A 216 0.90 -13.21 12.66
C PHE A 216 1.61 -14.30 13.46
N SER A 217 2.05 -13.96 14.66
CA SER A 217 2.88 -14.79 15.51
C SER A 217 4.16 -15.22 14.75
N ARG A 218 4.34 -16.49 14.44
CA ARG A 218 5.51 -17.01 13.71
C ARG A 218 5.23 -17.29 12.23
N THR A 219 4.02 -17.08 11.78
CA THR A 219 3.64 -17.35 10.39
C THR A 219 3.69 -16.09 9.56
N ILE A 220 4.32 -16.19 8.39
CA ILE A 220 4.32 -15.14 7.37
C ILE A 220 3.64 -15.64 6.10
N SER A 221 2.95 -14.73 5.41
CA SER A 221 2.27 -14.98 4.14
C SER A 221 2.55 -13.83 3.18
N LEU A 222 2.81 -14.17 1.91
CA LEU A 222 3.04 -13.21 0.84
C LEU A 222 2.19 -13.58 -0.37
N LEU A 223 1.79 -12.56 -1.14
CA LEU A 223 1.07 -12.76 -2.39
C LEU A 223 1.69 -11.90 -3.51
N PRO A 224 2.93 -12.18 -3.92
CA PRO A 224 3.61 -11.43 -4.96
C PRO A 224 2.90 -11.56 -6.30
N MET A 225 2.82 -10.42 -7.03
CA MET A 225 2.17 -10.31 -8.34
C MET A 225 3.12 -9.72 -9.37
N ALA A 226 3.26 -10.38 -10.53
CA ALA A 226 3.98 -9.84 -11.69
C ALA A 226 3.51 -10.56 -12.96
N GLY A 227 3.72 -9.93 -14.12
CA GLY A 227 3.07 -10.33 -15.36
C GLY A 227 1.63 -9.81 -15.39
N THR A 228 1.28 -9.05 -16.42
CA THR A 228 -0.01 -8.33 -16.45
C THR A 228 -0.66 -8.45 -17.82
N ARG A 229 -2.00 -8.64 -17.85
CA ARG A 229 -2.84 -8.48 -19.04
C ARG A 229 -4.04 -7.61 -18.71
N LYS A 230 -4.43 -6.77 -19.67
CA LYS A 230 -5.64 -5.97 -19.57
C LYS A 230 -6.87 -6.88 -19.60
N ARG A 231 -7.89 -6.53 -18.83
CA ARG A 231 -9.20 -7.19 -18.89
C ARG A 231 -10.01 -6.69 -20.10
N HIS A 232 -10.78 -7.59 -20.69
CA HIS A 232 -11.68 -7.30 -21.80
C HIS A 232 -13.15 -7.49 -21.38
N ALA A 233 -14.04 -6.68 -21.98
CA ALA A 233 -15.49 -6.82 -21.73
C ALA A 233 -16.06 -8.11 -22.32
N ARG A 234 -15.44 -8.64 -23.40
CA ARG A 234 -15.83 -9.93 -23.97
C ARG A 234 -15.11 -11.05 -23.22
N ILE A 235 -15.88 -12.02 -22.74
CA ILE A 235 -15.37 -13.14 -21.95
C ILE A 235 -14.33 -13.97 -22.75
N ASP A 236 -14.58 -14.25 -24.03
CA ASP A 236 -13.68 -15.05 -24.88
C ASP A 236 -12.31 -14.39 -25.06
N ASP A 237 -12.28 -13.06 -25.22
CA ASP A 237 -11.03 -12.30 -25.36
C ASP A 237 -10.27 -12.29 -24.03
N ASP A 238 -10.98 -12.12 -22.90
CA ASP A 238 -10.42 -12.14 -21.55
C ASP A 238 -9.84 -13.51 -21.19
N ASP A 239 -10.54 -14.60 -21.50
CA ASP A 239 -10.06 -15.97 -21.27
C ASP A 239 -8.84 -16.32 -22.13
N ASN A 240 -8.79 -15.83 -23.37
CA ASN A 240 -7.62 -15.99 -24.24
C ASN A 240 -6.40 -15.24 -23.68
N ASP A 241 -6.57 -14.03 -23.17
CA ASP A 241 -5.48 -13.26 -22.55
C ASP A 241 -5.00 -13.89 -21.24
N VAL A 242 -5.90 -14.47 -20.45
CA VAL A 242 -5.54 -15.25 -19.25
C VAL A 242 -4.74 -16.51 -19.63
N ALA A 243 -5.14 -17.24 -20.68
CA ALA A 243 -4.40 -18.40 -21.17
C ALA A 243 -3.01 -18.00 -21.70
N ASN A 244 -2.94 -16.88 -22.42
CA ASN A 244 -1.67 -16.31 -22.88
C ASN A 244 -0.77 -15.92 -21.69
N LEU A 245 -1.30 -15.30 -20.64
CA LEU A 245 -0.54 -14.92 -19.45
C LEU A 245 0.14 -16.13 -18.79
N GLN A 246 -0.51 -17.29 -18.78
CA GLN A 246 0.02 -18.53 -18.19
C GLN A 246 1.06 -19.24 -19.07
N THR A 247 1.17 -18.90 -20.35
CA THR A 247 2.04 -19.58 -21.31
C THR A 247 3.10 -18.65 -21.93
N ASN A 248 2.96 -17.34 -21.80
CA ASN A 248 3.88 -16.37 -22.37
C ASN A 248 5.20 -16.37 -21.60
N SER A 249 6.30 -16.60 -22.31
CA SER A 249 7.65 -16.70 -21.72
C SER A 249 8.10 -15.39 -21.06
N LYS A 250 7.73 -14.22 -21.59
CA LYS A 250 8.05 -12.89 -21.02
C LYS A 250 7.39 -12.75 -19.63
N ASP A 251 6.08 -13.00 -19.53
CA ASP A 251 5.31 -12.84 -18.30
C ASP A 251 5.76 -13.83 -17.23
N LEU A 252 6.02 -15.09 -17.63
CA LEU A 252 6.54 -16.12 -16.73
C LEU A 252 7.96 -15.78 -16.22
N SER A 253 8.83 -15.25 -17.07
CA SER A 253 10.18 -14.82 -16.66
C SER A 253 10.11 -13.63 -15.72
N GLU A 254 9.27 -12.63 -16.01
CA GLU A 254 9.06 -11.48 -15.12
C GLU A 254 8.60 -11.95 -13.72
N HIS A 255 7.66 -12.87 -13.68
CA HIS A 255 7.16 -13.44 -12.44
C HIS A 255 8.23 -14.27 -11.70
N ALA A 256 9.01 -15.08 -12.42
CA ALA A 256 10.09 -15.87 -11.86
C ALA A 256 11.15 -15.01 -11.15
N PHE A 257 11.59 -13.91 -11.77
CA PHE A 257 12.53 -12.96 -11.13
C PHE A 257 12.02 -12.47 -9.79
N LEU A 258 10.72 -12.14 -9.69
CA LEU A 258 10.12 -11.69 -8.43
C LEU A 258 10.16 -12.80 -7.37
N ILE A 259 9.72 -14.02 -7.74
CA ILE A 259 9.64 -15.14 -6.81
C ILE A 259 11.03 -15.58 -6.33
N GLU A 260 12.00 -15.72 -7.22
CA GLU A 260 13.38 -16.09 -6.89
C GLU A 260 14.03 -15.07 -5.94
N ASN A 261 13.83 -13.77 -6.20
CA ASN A 261 14.33 -12.72 -5.32
C ASN A 261 13.73 -12.81 -3.92
N ILE A 262 12.39 -13.00 -3.82
CA ILE A 262 11.71 -13.13 -2.53
C ILE A 262 12.20 -14.36 -1.78
N LEU A 263 12.25 -15.54 -2.42
CA LEU A 263 12.68 -16.78 -1.80
C LEU A 263 14.15 -16.72 -1.33
N SER A 264 15.03 -16.11 -2.14
CA SER A 264 16.44 -15.89 -1.77
C SER A 264 16.55 -15.03 -0.52
N LYS A 265 15.81 -13.92 -0.43
CA LYS A 265 15.82 -13.05 0.74
C LYS A 265 15.22 -13.75 1.97
N LEU A 266 14.08 -14.42 1.82
CA LEU A 266 13.42 -15.14 2.93
C LEU A 266 14.27 -16.27 3.48
N SER A 267 15.03 -16.97 2.65
CA SER A 267 15.90 -18.07 3.10
C SER A 267 16.96 -17.64 4.13
N THR A 268 17.23 -16.34 4.27
CA THR A 268 18.17 -15.80 5.25
C THR A 268 17.59 -15.63 6.65
N ILE A 269 16.26 -15.65 6.80
CA ILE A 269 15.57 -15.28 8.05
C ILE A 269 14.37 -16.17 8.38
N ALA A 270 13.85 -16.91 7.40
CA ALA A 270 12.66 -17.75 7.52
C ALA A 270 13.01 -19.23 7.28
N TYR A 271 12.16 -20.12 7.77
CA TYR A 271 12.23 -21.58 7.60
C TYR A 271 10.84 -22.13 7.22
N ASP A 272 10.78 -23.40 6.83
CA ASP A 272 9.55 -24.05 6.33
C ASP A 272 8.88 -23.25 5.19
N ILE A 273 9.72 -22.73 4.27
CA ILE A 273 9.24 -21.93 3.16
C ILE A 273 8.50 -22.82 2.16
N ALA A 274 7.23 -22.51 1.94
CA ALA A 274 6.37 -23.17 0.95
C ALA A 274 5.92 -22.15 -0.11
N ALA A 275 6.16 -22.50 -1.38
CA ALA A 275 5.71 -21.71 -2.53
C ALA A 275 5.13 -22.66 -3.59
N SER A 276 4.09 -22.24 -4.31
CA SER A 276 3.57 -23.02 -5.44
C SER A 276 4.62 -23.09 -6.56
N SER A 277 4.81 -24.27 -7.14
CA SER A 277 5.71 -24.46 -8.28
C SER A 277 5.19 -23.83 -9.58
N THR A 278 3.89 -23.57 -9.66
CA THR A 278 3.22 -22.95 -10.81
C THR A 278 2.44 -21.71 -10.36
N PRO A 279 2.61 -20.57 -11.04
CA PRO A 279 1.82 -19.39 -10.74
C PRO A 279 0.34 -19.59 -11.06
N ARG A 280 -0.52 -18.89 -10.33
CA ARG A 280 -1.97 -18.78 -10.58
C ARG A 280 -2.29 -17.43 -11.20
N VAL A 281 -3.42 -17.32 -11.88
CA VAL A 281 -3.94 -16.03 -12.35
C VAL A 281 -4.94 -15.49 -11.34
N ILE A 282 -4.76 -14.24 -10.94
CA ILE A 282 -5.76 -13.43 -10.25
C ILE A 282 -6.36 -12.42 -11.22
N ARG A 283 -7.70 -12.36 -11.26
CA ARG A 283 -8.45 -11.42 -12.10
C ARG A 283 -8.93 -10.26 -11.23
N LEU A 284 -8.42 -9.08 -11.51
CA LEU A 284 -8.86 -7.81 -10.92
C LEU A 284 -9.79 -7.08 -11.89
N PRO A 285 -10.52 -6.03 -11.49
CA PRO A 285 -11.48 -5.36 -12.36
C PRO A 285 -10.93 -4.91 -13.72
N HIS A 286 -9.69 -4.40 -13.78
CA HIS A 286 -9.10 -3.82 -14.99
C HIS A 286 -7.95 -4.64 -15.59
N VAL A 287 -7.33 -5.51 -14.82
CA VAL A 287 -6.14 -6.29 -15.21
C VAL A 287 -6.15 -7.68 -14.57
N SER A 288 -5.45 -8.64 -15.21
CA SER A 288 -5.14 -9.94 -14.63
C SER A 288 -3.64 -10.05 -14.37
N HIS A 289 -3.24 -10.69 -13.27
CA HIS A 289 -1.84 -10.89 -12.89
C HIS A 289 -1.52 -12.37 -12.63
N LEU A 290 -0.25 -12.74 -12.84
CA LEU A 290 0.28 -13.97 -12.24
C LEU A 290 0.58 -13.74 -10.77
N THR A 291 0.30 -14.74 -9.93
CA THR A 291 0.61 -14.73 -8.50
C THR A 291 1.07 -16.10 -8.01
N THR A 292 1.98 -16.11 -7.04
CA THR A 292 2.47 -17.31 -6.37
C THR A 292 2.36 -17.09 -4.86
N PRO A 293 1.35 -17.66 -4.18
CA PRO A 293 1.29 -17.60 -2.73
C PRO A 293 2.53 -18.24 -2.10
N ILE A 294 3.13 -17.53 -1.14
CA ILE A 294 4.27 -17.99 -0.36
C ILE A 294 3.88 -17.96 1.11
N SER A 295 4.20 -19.03 1.85
CA SER A 295 4.11 -19.06 3.30
C SER A 295 5.40 -19.55 3.91
N ALA A 296 5.73 -19.07 5.11
CA ALA A 296 6.91 -19.52 5.84
C ALA A 296 6.74 -19.27 7.34
N SER A 297 7.70 -19.78 8.12
CA SER A 297 7.80 -19.52 9.55
C SER A 297 9.01 -18.65 9.85
N VAL A 298 8.90 -17.80 10.89
CA VAL A 298 10.00 -16.97 11.39
C VAL A 298 10.16 -17.15 12.91
N SER A 299 11.33 -16.78 13.45
CA SER A 299 11.54 -16.75 14.89
C SER A 299 10.82 -15.56 15.54
N ASN A 300 10.61 -15.62 16.86
CA ASN A 300 9.82 -14.61 17.61
C ASN A 300 10.47 -13.22 17.64
N ASP A 301 11.79 -13.12 17.38
CA ASP A 301 12.53 -11.86 17.31
C ASP A 301 12.41 -11.14 15.94
N VAL A 302 11.74 -11.77 14.98
CA VAL A 302 11.49 -11.21 13.66
C VAL A 302 10.11 -10.54 13.66
N ASP A 303 10.10 -9.22 13.54
CA ASP A 303 8.87 -8.44 13.38
C ASP A 303 8.57 -8.13 11.91
N LEU A 304 7.34 -7.63 11.66
CA LEU A 304 6.88 -7.27 10.33
C LEU A 304 7.80 -6.25 9.65
N LEU A 305 8.26 -5.23 10.38
CA LEU A 305 9.03 -4.14 9.77
C LEU A 305 10.44 -4.56 9.38
N LYS A 306 11.03 -5.53 10.07
CA LYS A 306 12.29 -6.19 9.67
C LYS A 306 12.11 -6.93 8.34
N LEU A 307 10.99 -7.63 8.17
CA LEU A 307 10.65 -8.32 6.92
C LEU A 307 10.37 -7.33 5.78
N VAL A 308 9.66 -6.24 6.05
CA VAL A 308 9.43 -5.16 5.09
C VAL A 308 10.76 -4.56 4.61
N ASN A 309 11.68 -4.28 5.51
CA ASN A 309 13.01 -3.76 5.15
C ASN A 309 13.83 -4.76 4.32
N LEU A 310 13.73 -6.05 4.62
CA LEU A 310 14.40 -7.11 3.85
C LEU A 310 13.84 -7.21 2.42
N LEU A 311 12.54 -7.14 2.27
CA LEU A 311 11.88 -7.44 0.99
C LEU A 311 11.83 -6.22 0.05
N HIS A 312 11.56 -5.03 0.58
CA HIS A 312 11.36 -3.82 -0.24
C HIS A 312 12.69 -3.09 -0.56
N PRO A 313 12.87 -2.59 -1.80
CA PRO A 313 11.98 -2.74 -2.95
C PRO A 313 12.06 -4.14 -3.57
N THR A 314 10.89 -4.64 -4.04
CA THR A 314 10.84 -5.88 -4.81
C THR A 314 11.13 -5.61 -6.30
N PRO A 315 11.49 -6.64 -7.09
CA PRO A 315 11.58 -6.51 -8.55
C PRO A 315 10.26 -6.09 -9.23
N ALA A 316 9.11 -6.22 -8.55
CA ALA A 316 7.80 -5.79 -9.08
C ALA A 316 7.65 -4.27 -9.12
N VAL A 317 8.40 -3.52 -8.31
CA VAL A 317 8.31 -2.04 -8.24
C VAL A 317 9.63 -1.34 -8.47
N GLY A 318 10.76 -2.02 -8.31
CA GLY A 318 12.11 -1.51 -8.58
C GLY A 318 12.70 -2.07 -9.86
N GLY A 319 13.17 -3.30 -9.80
CA GLY A 319 13.82 -4.02 -10.90
C GLY A 319 14.96 -4.91 -10.42
N THR A 320 15.76 -5.43 -11.35
CA THR A 320 16.84 -6.39 -11.10
C THR A 320 18.03 -6.13 -12.04
N PRO A 321 19.30 -6.07 -11.59
CA PRO A 321 19.71 -5.90 -10.19
C PRO A 321 19.20 -4.57 -9.60
N LEU A 322 18.92 -4.55 -8.28
CA LEU A 322 18.21 -3.45 -7.64
C LEU A 322 18.91 -2.09 -7.82
N ASP A 323 20.22 -2.02 -7.55
CA ASP A 323 20.96 -0.74 -7.59
C ASP A 323 20.93 -0.12 -9.00
N LEU A 324 21.18 -0.93 -10.04
CA LEU A 324 21.11 -0.49 -11.44
C LEU A 324 19.71 -0.04 -11.83
N ALA A 325 18.67 -0.75 -11.33
CA ALA A 325 17.29 -0.39 -11.57
C ALA A 325 16.92 0.94 -10.91
N LEU A 326 17.30 1.16 -9.65
CA LEU A 326 17.03 2.42 -8.94
C LEU A 326 17.78 3.60 -9.58
N ASP A 327 19.02 3.41 -10.04
CA ASP A 327 19.74 4.45 -10.78
C ASP A 327 19.07 4.78 -12.10
N THR A 328 18.55 3.78 -12.81
CA THR A 328 17.82 3.97 -14.07
C THR A 328 16.47 4.67 -13.84
N ILE A 329 15.77 4.36 -12.76
CA ILE A 329 14.54 5.08 -12.35
C ILE A 329 14.86 6.56 -12.12
N ARG A 330 15.91 6.87 -11.33
CA ARG A 330 16.30 8.28 -11.07
C ARG A 330 16.71 9.04 -12.33
N GLU A 331 17.31 8.34 -13.31
CA GLU A 331 17.72 8.93 -14.60
C GLU A 331 16.52 9.22 -15.50
N LEU A 332 15.54 8.32 -15.57
CA LEU A 332 14.45 8.37 -16.54
C LEU A 332 13.16 8.97 -16.01
N GLU A 333 12.89 8.91 -14.70
CA GLU A 333 11.75 9.57 -14.08
C GLU A 333 12.12 10.98 -13.63
N ASN A 334 11.25 11.94 -13.87
CA ASN A 334 11.45 13.35 -13.52
C ASN A 334 10.65 13.79 -12.30
N PHE A 335 10.26 12.83 -11.45
CA PHE A 335 9.49 13.05 -10.22
C PHE A 335 9.94 12.11 -9.10
N ASP A 336 9.64 12.46 -7.85
CA ASP A 336 9.80 11.57 -6.71
C ASP A 336 8.53 10.70 -6.59
N ARG A 337 8.72 9.40 -6.39
CA ARG A 337 7.63 8.45 -6.15
C ARG A 337 6.99 8.61 -4.76
N GLU A 338 7.74 9.17 -3.80
CA GLU A 338 7.34 9.31 -2.40
C GLU A 338 6.80 7.97 -1.83
N ILE A 339 5.49 7.84 -1.64
CA ILE A 339 4.83 6.61 -1.16
C ILE A 339 4.46 5.68 -2.34
N TYR A 340 4.36 6.15 -3.58
CA TYR A 340 4.04 5.28 -4.70
C TYR A 340 5.08 4.16 -4.88
N GLY A 341 4.60 2.92 -4.92
CA GLY A 341 5.45 1.71 -5.00
C GLY A 341 6.13 1.34 -3.68
N ALA A 342 5.83 2.04 -2.60
CA ALA A 342 6.42 1.85 -1.28
C ALA A 342 5.55 1.01 -0.33
N PRO A 343 6.11 0.47 0.76
CA PRO A 343 5.38 -0.27 1.77
C PRO A 343 4.42 0.62 2.56
N ILE A 344 3.18 0.15 2.71
CA ILE A 344 2.15 0.73 3.57
C ILE A 344 1.45 -0.38 4.36
N GLY A 345 0.99 -0.09 5.56
CA GLY A 345 0.31 -1.12 6.35
C GLY A 345 0.11 -0.72 7.80
N TRP A 346 -0.02 -1.71 8.65
CA TRP A 346 -0.11 -1.56 10.08
C TRP A 346 0.72 -2.61 10.81
N PHE A 347 1.15 -2.30 12.03
CA PHE A 347 1.81 -3.24 12.93
C PHE A 347 1.39 -2.99 14.38
N ASP A 348 1.43 -4.04 15.19
CA ASP A 348 1.12 -4.00 16.62
C ASP A 348 2.36 -4.16 17.52
N ALA A 349 2.11 -4.23 18.83
CA ALA A 349 3.12 -4.39 19.86
C ALA A 349 3.95 -5.67 19.73
N ASP A 350 3.38 -6.76 19.21
CA ASP A 350 4.08 -8.05 18.99
C ASP A 350 4.89 -8.04 17.70
N GLY A 351 4.79 -6.98 16.92
CA GLY A 351 5.37 -6.89 15.58
C GLY A 351 4.62 -7.73 14.55
N ASP A 352 3.35 -8.04 14.84
CA ASP A 352 2.41 -8.63 13.89
C ASP A 352 1.74 -7.53 13.06
N GLY A 353 1.19 -7.87 11.91
CA GLY A 353 0.51 -6.92 11.05
C GLY A 353 0.51 -7.29 9.58
N GLN A 354 0.10 -6.34 8.74
CA GLN A 354 0.02 -6.47 7.29
C GLN A 354 0.73 -5.30 6.62
N CYS A 355 1.41 -5.60 5.52
CA CYS A 355 2.05 -4.60 4.67
C CYS A 355 1.75 -4.88 3.20
N ALA A 356 1.19 -3.90 2.51
CA ALA A 356 0.94 -3.89 1.07
C ALA A 356 1.90 -2.94 0.37
N ILE A 357 1.95 -2.99 -0.96
CA ILE A 357 2.67 -2.03 -1.80
C ILE A 357 1.71 -0.96 -2.30
N ALA A 358 2.00 0.31 -2.08
CA ALA A 358 1.15 1.44 -2.47
C ALA A 358 1.08 1.59 -4.00
N LEU A 359 0.14 0.92 -4.60
CA LEU A 359 -0.18 0.97 -6.04
C LEU A 359 -1.60 1.50 -6.24
N ARG A 360 -1.98 1.79 -7.49
CA ARG A 360 -3.32 2.27 -7.83
C ARG A 360 -3.75 3.43 -6.91
N CYS A 361 -2.88 4.42 -6.77
CA CYS A 361 -3.04 5.51 -5.81
C CYS A 361 -2.88 6.88 -6.45
N ALA A 362 -3.33 7.88 -5.73
CA ALA A 362 -3.12 9.30 -6.01
C ALA A 362 -2.56 10.02 -4.79
N LYS A 363 -1.70 11.02 -5.03
CA LYS A 363 -1.35 12.06 -4.05
C LYS A 363 -2.32 13.21 -4.20
N LEU A 364 -2.97 13.58 -3.12
CA LEU A 364 -3.89 14.72 -3.05
C LEU A 364 -3.14 15.95 -2.57
N THR A 365 -3.29 17.06 -3.29
CA THR A 365 -2.75 18.36 -2.88
C THR A 365 -3.82 19.39 -3.18
N GLU A 366 -4.54 19.81 -2.16
CA GLU A 366 -5.72 20.67 -2.32
C GLU A 366 -6.69 20.07 -3.37
N ASN A 367 -6.92 20.77 -4.47
CA ASN A 367 -7.81 20.35 -5.54
C ASN A 367 -7.11 19.63 -6.71
N VAL A 368 -5.88 19.16 -6.51
CA VAL A 368 -5.13 18.40 -7.51
C VAL A 368 -4.83 17.00 -6.99
N ALA A 369 -5.24 15.98 -7.76
CA ALA A 369 -4.87 14.59 -7.57
C ALA A 369 -3.78 14.19 -8.59
N THR A 370 -2.62 13.76 -8.11
CA THR A 370 -1.53 13.20 -8.94
C THR A 370 -1.59 11.69 -8.85
N LEU A 371 -2.02 11.04 -9.93
CA LEU A 371 -2.12 9.59 -10.05
C LEU A 371 -0.80 9.01 -10.55
N PHE A 372 -0.48 7.77 -10.14
CA PHE A 372 0.74 7.06 -10.52
C PHE A 372 0.42 5.70 -11.14
N ALA A 373 1.14 5.35 -12.20
CA ALA A 373 1.14 4.00 -12.75
C ALA A 373 2.52 3.64 -13.30
N GLY A 374 2.96 2.41 -13.08
CA GLY A 374 4.24 1.90 -13.55
C GLY A 374 4.11 0.53 -14.22
N VAL A 375 5.13 0.21 -15.01
CA VAL A 375 5.21 -1.03 -15.77
C VAL A 375 6.63 -1.56 -15.78
N GLY A 376 6.78 -2.89 -15.75
CA GLY A 376 8.08 -3.56 -15.77
C GLY A 376 8.65 -3.65 -17.17
N ILE A 377 9.79 -3.01 -17.41
CA ILE A 377 10.53 -3.06 -18.68
C ILE A 377 11.59 -4.15 -18.61
N VAL A 378 11.55 -5.05 -19.57
CA VAL A 378 12.50 -6.15 -19.77
C VAL A 378 13.02 -6.16 -21.21
N SER A 379 13.95 -7.08 -21.54
CA SER A 379 14.37 -7.30 -22.90
C SER A 379 13.15 -7.67 -23.78
N GLY A 380 12.95 -6.92 -24.89
CA GLY A 380 11.81 -7.15 -25.80
C GLY A 380 10.50 -6.47 -25.41
N SER A 381 10.46 -5.61 -24.39
CA SER A 381 9.30 -4.76 -24.10
C SER A 381 8.95 -3.86 -25.28
N ASP A 382 7.68 -3.86 -25.72
CA ASP A 382 7.17 -2.94 -26.74
C ASP A 382 6.71 -1.62 -26.08
N PRO A 383 7.27 -0.46 -26.48
CA PRO A 383 6.96 0.81 -25.83
C PRO A 383 5.48 1.21 -25.87
N LYS A 384 4.75 0.80 -26.92
CA LYS A 384 3.32 1.15 -27.04
C LYS A 384 2.46 0.27 -26.12
N GLU A 385 2.76 -1.02 -26.07
CA GLU A 385 2.08 -1.95 -25.14
C GLU A 385 2.31 -1.52 -23.69
N GLU A 386 3.55 -1.16 -23.33
CA GLU A 386 3.88 -0.70 -21.99
C GLU A 386 3.15 0.61 -21.61
N PHE A 387 3.01 1.54 -22.57
CA PHE A 387 2.18 2.73 -22.36
C PHE A 387 0.71 2.37 -22.12
N ASP A 388 0.14 1.49 -22.96
CA ASP A 388 -1.27 1.08 -22.84
C ASP A 388 -1.54 0.30 -21.55
N GLU A 389 -0.56 -0.46 -21.04
CA GLU A 389 -0.62 -1.10 -19.74
C GLU A 389 -0.69 -0.06 -18.61
N THR A 390 0.12 1.00 -18.64
CA THR A 390 0.03 2.07 -17.65
C THR A 390 -1.32 2.79 -17.70
N GLN A 391 -1.93 2.97 -18.88
CA GLN A 391 -3.27 3.54 -19.01
C GLN A 391 -4.33 2.71 -18.31
N ALA A 392 -4.27 1.37 -18.46
CA ALA A 392 -5.17 0.48 -17.75
C ALA A 392 -4.98 0.55 -16.22
N LYS A 393 -3.73 0.69 -15.76
CA LYS A 393 -3.38 0.78 -14.33
C LYS A 393 -3.82 2.09 -13.66
N PHE A 394 -4.04 3.17 -14.40
CA PHE A 394 -4.67 4.38 -13.86
C PHE A 394 -6.18 4.21 -13.62
N GLY A 395 -6.82 3.26 -14.33
CA GLY A 395 -8.28 3.07 -14.32
C GLY A 395 -8.91 3.12 -12.93
N PRO A 396 -8.53 2.23 -11.99
CA PRO A 396 -9.18 2.16 -10.68
C PRO A 396 -9.23 3.50 -9.94
N MET A 397 -8.10 4.20 -9.87
CA MET A 397 -8.03 5.48 -9.15
C MET A 397 -8.70 6.62 -9.91
N ARG A 398 -8.57 6.64 -11.24
CA ARG A 398 -9.23 7.64 -12.08
C ARG A 398 -10.75 7.52 -11.98
N ASP A 399 -11.27 6.30 -12.07
CA ASP A 399 -12.71 6.03 -12.03
C ASP A 399 -13.27 6.38 -10.65
N ALA A 400 -12.56 6.05 -9.55
CA ALA A 400 -12.95 6.46 -8.20
C ALA A 400 -13.03 7.99 -8.05
N LEU A 401 -12.06 8.74 -8.60
CA LEU A 401 -12.11 10.20 -8.59
C LEU A 401 -13.28 10.78 -9.42
N LEU A 402 -13.64 10.13 -10.52
CA LEU A 402 -14.75 10.58 -11.36
C LEU A 402 -16.12 10.24 -10.75
N ASN A 403 -16.21 9.13 -10.00
CA ASN A 403 -17.45 8.69 -9.38
C ASN A 403 -17.89 9.55 -8.19
N ILE A 404 -16.99 10.31 -7.55
CA ILE A 404 -17.35 11.27 -6.49
C ILE A 404 -17.86 12.62 -7.03
N VAL A 405 -17.99 12.79 -8.35
CA VAL A 405 -18.53 14.01 -8.96
C VAL A 405 -20.07 14.01 -8.83
N HIS A 406 -20.62 15.09 -8.29
CA HIS A 406 -22.07 15.32 -8.11
C HIS A 406 -22.59 16.48 -8.95
#